data_45a8df74da82e4e544509c878d758592
#
_entry.id   45a8df74da82e4e544509c878d758592
#
_cell.length_a   1.000
_cell.length_b   1.000
_cell.length_c   1.000
_cell.angle_alpha   90.00
_cell.angle_beta   90.00
_cell.angle_gamma   90.00
#
_symmetry.space_group_name_H-M   'P 1'
#
loop_
_entity.id
_entity.type
_entity.pdbx_description
1 polymer ?
#
loop_
_entity_poly.entity_id
_entity_poly.type
_entity_poly.pdbx_seq_one_letter_code
_entity_poly.pdbx_strand_id
1 'polypeptide(L)'
;MTSFLDADPALGFGLDNLPYGVFSRGTDAPRCATRVGETVVDLAALEALLPVAPGTFAQPALNAFMATGKGTWDAVRARLQSLLAADGDATLRDDAALRAAVLFPLASVTMHVPAQIGDYTDFYSSRQHATNVGIMFRGADNALMPNWLHLPVGYHGRASSVVVSGTPVVRPCGQTRPDDAAPPVFGPSRQLDIELELGVFVGPGNALGEPVAIEDARDHIFGVVLVNDWSARDIQKWEYVPLGPFLAKSFCTSISPWVVPAAALAPFRIPGEPQDATAGNPEPLPYLRQAEPRALDVRLDVRLDTAAMRAGGAEPVTVSRSNARYLYWSAEQQLAHHTVAGCNLRPGDLLASGTISGETEDSFGSFLEIAWRGTRPVALPSGEERRFLEDGDRVVIEGVAEAGGVCVGFGTVEGTVAPARAI
;
A
#
# COMPACT_ATOMS: atom_id res chain seq x y z
N MET A 1 -25.38 -5.48 -0.53
CA MET A 1 -26.21 -4.74 -1.53
C MET A 1 -25.79 -5.15 -2.93
N THR A 2 -26.75 -5.26 -3.88
CA THR A 2 -26.44 -5.61 -5.28
C THR A 2 -26.46 -4.32 -6.10
N SER A 3 -25.44 -4.13 -6.96
CA SER A 3 -25.38 -3.01 -7.90
C SER A 3 -26.22 -3.26 -9.16
N PHE A 4 -26.69 -2.20 -9.83
CA PHE A 4 -27.20 -2.33 -11.19
C PHE A 4 -26.08 -2.43 -12.25
N LEU A 5 -24.84 -2.15 -11.86
CA LEU A 5 -23.65 -2.38 -12.67
C LEU A 5 -23.16 -3.82 -12.46
N ASP A 6 -22.62 -4.40 -13.52
CA ASP A 6 -22.02 -5.73 -13.44
C ASP A 6 -20.76 -5.70 -12.58
N ALA A 7 -20.71 -6.59 -11.57
CA ALA A 7 -19.57 -6.71 -10.68
C ALA A 7 -19.42 -8.17 -10.26
N ASP A 8 -18.30 -8.78 -10.59
CA ASP A 8 -17.93 -10.09 -10.04
C ASP A 8 -17.67 -9.94 -8.54
N PRO A 9 -18.47 -10.58 -7.67
CA PRO A 9 -18.28 -10.48 -6.23
C PRO A 9 -16.90 -10.97 -5.76
N ALA A 10 -16.29 -11.91 -6.48
CA ALA A 10 -14.98 -12.48 -6.13
C ALA A 10 -13.83 -11.48 -6.32
N LEU A 11 -14.00 -10.47 -7.16
CA LEU A 11 -12.99 -9.42 -7.34
C LEU A 11 -13.04 -8.34 -6.25
N GLY A 12 -14.08 -8.33 -5.42
CA GLY A 12 -14.22 -7.43 -4.28
C GLY A 12 -14.41 -5.95 -4.64
N PHE A 13 -14.96 -5.64 -5.83
CA PHE A 13 -15.28 -4.27 -6.26
C PHE A 13 -16.79 -4.03 -6.36
N GLY A 14 -17.54 -4.54 -5.38
CA GLY A 14 -18.96 -4.27 -5.20
C GLY A 14 -19.22 -2.99 -4.39
N LEU A 15 -20.51 -2.79 -4.04
CA LEU A 15 -20.95 -1.62 -3.26
C LEU A 15 -20.40 -1.59 -1.82
N ASP A 16 -19.94 -2.72 -1.31
CA ASP A 16 -19.30 -2.81 0.00
C ASP A 16 -17.88 -2.23 -0.01
N ASN A 17 -17.23 -2.14 -1.18
CA ASN A 17 -15.90 -1.52 -1.35
C ASN A 17 -16.04 -0.04 -1.70
N LEU A 18 -16.40 0.30 -2.94
CA LEU A 18 -16.41 1.66 -3.51
C LEU A 18 -15.08 2.39 -3.27
N PRO A 19 -13.95 1.88 -3.78
CA PRO A 19 -12.66 2.53 -3.61
C PRO A 19 -12.59 3.84 -4.41
N TYR A 20 -11.76 4.76 -3.96
CA TYR A 20 -11.54 6.04 -4.62
C TYR A 20 -10.24 6.04 -5.42
N GLY A 21 -10.22 6.71 -6.56
CA GLY A 21 -9.05 6.84 -7.42
C GLY A 21 -9.08 8.10 -8.27
N VAL A 22 -8.06 8.27 -9.10
CA VAL A 22 -7.95 9.37 -10.06
C VAL A 22 -7.71 8.79 -11.45
N PHE A 23 -8.49 9.25 -12.41
CA PHE A 23 -8.43 8.76 -13.78
C PHE A 23 -8.46 9.89 -14.81
N SER A 24 -8.00 9.58 -16.03
CA SER A 24 -8.23 10.43 -17.21
C SER A 24 -8.64 9.58 -18.41
N ARG A 25 -9.21 10.24 -19.43
CA ARG A 25 -9.56 9.63 -20.71
C ARG A 25 -8.84 10.35 -21.84
N GLY A 26 -8.03 9.62 -22.58
CA GLY A 26 -7.25 10.24 -23.66
C GLY A 26 -6.44 11.43 -23.17
N THR A 27 -6.77 12.64 -23.64
CA THR A 27 -6.10 13.90 -23.28
C THR A 27 -6.84 14.72 -22.22
N ASP A 28 -7.95 14.19 -21.64
CA ASP A 28 -8.69 14.90 -20.61
C ASP A 28 -7.83 15.11 -19.35
N ALA A 29 -8.11 16.18 -18.61
CA ALA A 29 -7.49 16.39 -17.31
C ALA A 29 -7.88 15.26 -16.33
N PRO A 30 -6.95 14.80 -15.46
CA PRO A 30 -7.27 13.83 -14.42
C PRO A 30 -8.33 14.38 -13.46
N ARG A 31 -9.21 13.48 -12.96
CA ARG A 31 -10.25 13.79 -11.98
C ARG A 31 -10.60 12.56 -11.15
N CYS A 32 -11.33 12.77 -10.06
CA CYS A 32 -11.62 11.73 -9.08
C CYS A 32 -12.72 10.77 -9.57
N ALA A 33 -12.58 9.51 -9.18
CA ALA A 33 -13.49 8.43 -9.50
C ALA A 33 -13.67 7.45 -8.34
N THR A 34 -14.74 6.65 -8.44
CA THR A 34 -14.86 5.35 -7.79
C THR A 34 -15.04 4.25 -8.83
N ARG A 35 -15.07 2.98 -8.42
CA ARG A 35 -15.35 1.85 -9.35
C ARG A 35 -16.32 0.85 -8.75
N VAL A 36 -17.07 0.21 -9.66
CA VAL A 36 -17.86 -0.99 -9.36
C VAL A 36 -17.56 -2.01 -10.46
N GLY A 37 -17.09 -3.19 -10.08
CA GLY A 37 -16.61 -4.19 -11.03
C GLY A 37 -15.54 -3.59 -11.95
N GLU A 38 -15.74 -3.74 -13.25
CA GLU A 38 -14.86 -3.17 -14.30
C GLU A 38 -15.36 -1.81 -14.83
N THR A 39 -16.23 -1.13 -14.06
CA THR A 39 -16.77 0.18 -14.43
C THR A 39 -16.22 1.27 -13.52
N VAL A 40 -15.58 2.26 -14.11
CA VAL A 40 -15.17 3.52 -13.45
C VAL A 40 -16.36 4.48 -13.44
N VAL A 41 -16.63 5.06 -12.29
CA VAL A 41 -17.69 6.05 -12.06
C VAL A 41 -17.06 7.41 -11.84
N ASP A 42 -17.31 8.35 -12.74
CA ASP A 42 -16.78 9.72 -12.69
C ASP A 42 -17.47 10.54 -11.59
N LEU A 43 -16.76 10.79 -10.50
CA LEU A 43 -17.29 11.54 -9.36
C LEU A 43 -17.42 13.03 -9.65
N ALA A 44 -16.56 13.59 -10.52
CA ALA A 44 -16.66 14.99 -10.90
C ALA A 44 -17.94 15.27 -11.70
N ALA A 45 -18.31 14.35 -12.59
CA ALA A 45 -19.57 14.46 -13.34
C ALA A 45 -20.83 14.17 -12.49
N LEU A 46 -20.68 13.41 -11.40
CA LEU A 46 -21.74 13.13 -10.42
C LEU A 46 -21.80 14.15 -9.27
N GLU A 47 -20.90 15.10 -9.19
CA GLU A 47 -20.67 15.91 -7.99
C GLU A 47 -21.93 16.65 -7.51
N ALA A 48 -22.78 17.11 -8.44
CA ALA A 48 -24.06 17.76 -8.10
C ALA A 48 -25.06 16.86 -7.33
N LEU A 49 -24.87 15.53 -7.37
CA LEU A 49 -25.67 14.54 -6.65
C LEU A 49 -25.03 14.09 -5.33
N LEU A 50 -23.83 14.57 -5.02
CA LEU A 50 -23.03 14.16 -3.86
C LEU A 50 -22.96 15.27 -2.81
N PRO A 51 -22.90 14.92 -1.50
CA PRO A 51 -22.86 15.90 -0.41
C PRO A 51 -21.45 16.46 -0.21
N VAL A 52 -20.91 17.16 -1.21
CA VAL A 52 -19.61 17.81 -1.19
C VAL A 52 -19.69 19.23 -1.73
N ALA A 53 -18.70 20.06 -1.45
CA ALA A 53 -18.57 21.37 -2.07
C ALA A 53 -18.26 21.24 -3.57
N PRO A 54 -18.78 22.13 -4.42
CA PRO A 54 -18.46 22.12 -5.85
C PRO A 54 -16.96 22.19 -6.12
N GLY A 55 -16.48 21.36 -7.05
CA GLY A 55 -15.08 21.29 -7.45
C GLY A 55 -14.22 20.35 -6.59
N THR A 56 -14.79 19.65 -5.59
CA THR A 56 -14.07 18.68 -4.75
C THR A 56 -13.50 17.54 -5.58
N PHE A 57 -14.29 16.96 -6.49
CA PHE A 57 -13.91 15.82 -7.31
C PHE A 57 -13.37 16.19 -8.70
N ALA A 58 -13.47 17.44 -9.11
CA ALA A 58 -12.88 17.92 -10.36
C ALA A 58 -11.35 18.16 -10.27
N GLN A 59 -10.74 17.83 -9.14
CA GLN A 59 -9.32 17.96 -8.90
C GLN A 59 -8.52 16.76 -9.46
N PRO A 60 -7.22 16.94 -9.81
CA PRO A 60 -6.37 15.85 -10.28
C PRO A 60 -5.87 14.94 -9.15
N ALA A 61 -6.41 15.08 -7.93
CA ALA A 61 -6.02 14.35 -6.74
C ALA A 61 -7.16 14.34 -5.71
N LEU A 62 -7.21 13.32 -4.85
CA LEU A 62 -8.22 13.14 -3.81
C LEU A 62 -8.03 14.06 -2.59
N ASN A 63 -6.95 14.86 -2.51
CA ASN A 63 -6.59 15.64 -1.33
C ASN A 63 -7.71 16.54 -0.82
N ALA A 64 -8.45 17.21 -1.72
CA ALA A 64 -9.58 18.05 -1.34
C ALA A 64 -10.70 17.24 -0.66
N PHE A 65 -10.97 16.02 -1.14
CA PHE A 65 -11.93 15.12 -0.52
C PHE A 65 -11.40 14.52 0.78
N MET A 66 -10.12 14.11 0.83
CA MET A 66 -9.47 13.62 2.05
C MET A 66 -9.56 14.64 3.20
N ALA A 67 -9.39 15.93 2.89
CA ALA A 67 -9.46 17.02 3.85
C ALA A 67 -10.84 17.23 4.49
N THR A 68 -11.93 16.71 3.89
CA THR A 68 -13.29 16.96 4.37
C THR A 68 -13.67 16.21 5.65
N GLY A 69 -12.93 15.15 5.98
CA GLY A 69 -13.12 14.36 7.19
C GLY A 69 -14.21 13.30 7.08
N LYS A 70 -14.22 12.42 8.08
CA LYS A 70 -15.00 11.18 8.13
C LYS A 70 -16.50 11.38 7.89
N GLY A 71 -17.11 12.41 8.48
CA GLY A 71 -18.56 12.66 8.29
C GLY A 71 -18.94 12.86 6.84
N THR A 72 -18.13 13.59 6.05
CA THR A 72 -18.36 13.78 4.62
C THR A 72 -18.06 12.50 3.84
N TRP A 73 -17.01 11.78 4.17
CA TRP A 73 -16.66 10.50 3.51
C TRP A 73 -17.78 9.48 3.66
N ASP A 74 -18.34 9.34 4.86
CA ASP A 74 -19.45 8.42 5.16
C ASP A 74 -20.71 8.83 4.41
N ALA A 75 -21.03 10.15 4.34
CA ALA A 75 -22.18 10.66 3.61
C ALA A 75 -22.05 10.46 2.09
N VAL A 76 -20.88 10.71 1.51
CA VAL A 76 -20.60 10.45 0.09
C VAL A 76 -20.72 8.97 -0.22
N ARG A 77 -20.12 8.10 0.61
CA ARG A 77 -20.19 6.66 0.45
C ARG A 77 -21.65 6.16 0.48
N ALA A 78 -22.43 6.57 1.47
CA ALA A 78 -23.85 6.20 1.56
C ALA A 78 -24.65 6.68 0.33
N ARG A 79 -24.36 7.89 -0.16
CA ARG A 79 -25.02 8.42 -1.37
C ARG A 79 -24.63 7.62 -2.62
N LEU A 80 -23.37 7.28 -2.79
CA LEU A 80 -22.91 6.43 -3.90
C LEU A 80 -23.54 5.03 -3.83
N GLN A 81 -23.61 4.42 -2.66
CA GLN A 81 -24.31 3.15 -2.47
C GLN A 81 -25.77 3.23 -2.92
N SER A 82 -26.48 4.30 -2.53
CA SER A 82 -27.86 4.54 -2.94
C SER A 82 -28.01 4.72 -4.46
N LEU A 83 -27.14 5.50 -5.10
CA LEU A 83 -27.18 5.78 -6.55
C LEU A 83 -26.82 4.57 -7.40
N LEU A 84 -25.99 3.65 -6.89
CA LEU A 84 -25.43 2.51 -7.62
C LEU A 84 -26.15 1.20 -7.30
N ALA A 85 -27.01 1.14 -6.26
CA ALA A 85 -27.78 -0.03 -5.92
C ALA A 85 -28.89 -0.32 -6.94
N ALA A 86 -29.14 -1.60 -7.21
CA ALA A 86 -30.17 -2.05 -8.14
C ALA A 86 -31.60 -1.66 -7.69
N ASP A 87 -31.81 -1.60 -6.37
CA ASP A 87 -33.07 -1.21 -5.71
C ASP A 87 -32.99 0.17 -5.02
N GLY A 88 -31.94 0.94 -5.31
CA GLY A 88 -31.70 2.26 -4.72
C GLY A 88 -32.31 3.42 -5.53
N ASP A 89 -31.70 4.60 -5.41
CA ASP A 89 -32.11 5.82 -6.12
C ASP A 89 -32.00 5.64 -7.64
N ALA A 90 -33.11 5.85 -8.34
CA ALA A 90 -33.22 5.66 -9.77
C ALA A 90 -32.53 6.74 -10.64
N THR A 91 -32.10 7.85 -10.03
CA THR A 91 -31.58 9.03 -10.75
C THR A 91 -30.46 8.67 -11.74
N LEU A 92 -29.48 7.87 -11.32
CA LEU A 92 -28.42 7.42 -12.21
C LEU A 92 -28.86 6.20 -13.03
N ARG A 93 -29.51 5.23 -12.40
CA ARG A 93 -29.90 3.97 -13.03
C ARG A 93 -30.80 4.16 -14.23
N ASP A 94 -31.79 5.05 -14.14
CA ASP A 94 -32.84 5.20 -15.17
C ASP A 94 -32.53 6.30 -16.20
N ASP A 95 -31.52 7.16 -15.96
CA ASP A 95 -31.08 8.20 -16.91
C ASP A 95 -29.94 7.69 -17.81
N ALA A 96 -30.30 7.34 -19.06
CA ALA A 96 -29.32 6.83 -20.03
C ALA A 96 -28.27 7.87 -20.44
N ALA A 97 -28.64 9.16 -20.50
CA ALA A 97 -27.69 10.22 -20.84
C ALA A 97 -26.67 10.45 -19.72
N LEU A 98 -27.15 10.47 -18.48
CA LEU A 98 -26.28 10.57 -17.31
C LEU A 98 -25.33 9.37 -17.21
N ARG A 99 -25.83 8.12 -17.39
CA ARG A 99 -24.96 6.94 -17.42
C ARG A 99 -23.86 7.06 -18.46
N ALA A 100 -24.19 7.46 -19.68
CA ALA A 100 -23.21 7.62 -20.77
C ALA A 100 -22.16 8.69 -20.47
N ALA A 101 -22.51 9.69 -19.66
CA ALA A 101 -21.60 10.76 -19.25
C ALA A 101 -20.66 10.38 -18.10
N VAL A 102 -21.06 9.43 -17.23
CA VAL A 102 -20.34 9.18 -15.96
C VAL A 102 -19.77 7.77 -15.82
N LEU A 103 -20.18 6.78 -16.63
CA LEU A 103 -19.75 5.38 -16.52
C LEU A 103 -18.82 5.02 -17.67
N PHE A 104 -17.62 4.53 -17.34
CA PHE A 104 -16.60 4.16 -18.33
C PHE A 104 -16.01 2.78 -18.03
N PRO A 105 -15.76 1.93 -19.05
CA PRO A 105 -15.00 0.71 -18.85
C PRO A 105 -13.60 1.01 -18.30
N LEU A 106 -13.15 0.28 -17.29
CA LEU A 106 -11.82 0.46 -16.67
C LEU A 106 -10.70 0.37 -17.73
N ALA A 107 -10.82 -0.54 -18.69
CA ALA A 107 -9.85 -0.69 -19.78
C ALA A 107 -9.76 0.51 -20.73
N SER A 108 -10.70 1.47 -20.67
CA SER A 108 -10.75 2.67 -21.53
C SER A 108 -10.19 3.93 -20.88
N VAL A 109 -9.68 3.82 -19.66
CA VAL A 109 -9.17 4.96 -18.88
C VAL A 109 -7.71 4.75 -18.47
N THR A 110 -7.02 5.84 -18.14
CA THR A 110 -5.69 5.79 -17.53
C THR A 110 -5.82 6.17 -16.06
N MET A 111 -5.32 5.30 -15.18
CA MET A 111 -5.29 5.58 -13.73
C MET A 111 -4.03 6.35 -13.36
N HIS A 112 -4.13 7.19 -12.36
CA HIS A 112 -3.05 8.04 -11.84
C HIS A 112 -2.79 7.76 -10.35
N VAL A 113 -1.70 8.31 -9.81
CA VAL A 113 -1.48 8.36 -8.36
C VAL A 113 -2.68 9.07 -7.73
N PRO A 114 -3.37 8.45 -6.74
CA PRO A 114 -4.67 8.96 -6.27
C PRO A 114 -4.59 10.26 -5.47
N ALA A 115 -3.42 10.62 -4.97
CA ALA A 115 -3.21 11.82 -4.17
C ALA A 115 -1.95 12.56 -4.58
N GLN A 116 -1.93 13.87 -4.38
CA GLN A 116 -0.70 14.64 -4.32
C GLN A 116 -0.04 14.36 -2.96
N ILE A 117 0.95 13.46 -2.96
CA ILE A 117 1.64 13.04 -1.74
C ILE A 117 2.60 14.16 -1.32
N GLY A 118 2.35 14.75 -0.16
CA GLY A 118 3.19 15.80 0.40
C GLY A 118 4.46 15.23 1.03
N ASP A 119 4.27 14.33 1.99
CA ASP A 119 5.32 13.58 2.67
C ASP A 119 5.01 12.08 2.66
N TYR A 120 6.06 11.28 2.69
CA TYR A 120 5.99 9.82 2.78
C TYR A 120 6.85 9.35 3.94
N THR A 121 6.24 8.58 4.83
CA THR A 121 6.92 7.92 5.94
C THR A 121 6.72 6.43 5.81
N ASP A 122 7.81 5.67 5.88
CA ASP A 122 7.79 4.21 5.91
C ASP A 122 8.14 3.70 7.29
N PHE A 123 7.31 2.79 7.81
CA PHE A 123 7.47 2.17 9.11
C PHE A 123 8.12 0.79 9.00
N TYR A 124 8.22 0.10 10.11
CA TYR A 124 8.86 -1.21 10.22
C TYR A 124 8.06 -2.11 11.16
N SER A 125 6.75 -2.28 10.84
CA SER A 125 5.75 -2.71 11.82
C SER A 125 5.49 -4.22 11.89
N SER A 126 6.07 -5.04 11.00
CA SER A 126 5.99 -6.51 11.09
C SER A 126 7.10 -7.08 11.96
N ARG A 127 6.70 -7.80 13.02
CA ARG A 127 7.63 -8.44 13.94
C ARG A 127 8.49 -9.49 13.26
N GLN A 128 7.87 -10.31 12.40
CA GLN A 128 8.55 -11.39 11.69
C GLN A 128 9.60 -10.82 10.74
N HIS A 129 9.24 -9.80 9.95
CA HIS A 129 10.21 -9.13 9.08
C HIS A 129 11.39 -8.54 9.88
N ALA A 130 11.10 -7.77 10.94
CA ALA A 130 12.11 -7.15 11.78
C ALA A 130 13.04 -8.19 12.42
N THR A 131 12.48 -9.33 12.84
CA THR A 131 13.24 -10.44 13.40
C THR A 131 14.13 -11.11 12.36
N ASN A 132 13.57 -11.46 11.19
CA ASN A 132 14.29 -12.14 10.12
C ASN A 132 15.48 -11.30 9.62
N VAL A 133 15.23 -10.03 9.32
CA VAL A 133 16.27 -9.07 8.91
C VAL A 133 17.31 -8.91 10.02
N GLY A 134 16.88 -8.82 11.28
CA GLY A 134 17.78 -8.74 12.42
C GLY A 134 18.68 -9.96 12.56
N ILE A 135 18.14 -11.17 12.43
CA ILE A 135 18.92 -12.41 12.42
C ILE A 135 19.99 -12.37 11.32
N MET A 136 19.61 -11.98 10.11
CA MET A 136 20.53 -11.92 8.97
C MET A 136 21.67 -10.93 9.14
N PHE A 137 21.45 -9.81 9.83
CA PHE A 137 22.44 -8.72 9.93
C PHE A 137 23.14 -8.62 11.29
N ARG A 138 22.51 -9.11 12.38
CA ARG A 138 23.01 -8.94 13.75
C ARG A 138 23.11 -10.25 14.55
N GLY A 139 22.58 -11.36 13.99
CA GLY A 139 22.49 -12.65 14.68
C GLY A 139 21.23 -12.77 15.55
N ALA A 140 20.88 -14.02 15.92
CA ALA A 140 19.63 -14.34 16.62
C ALA A 140 19.48 -13.62 17.98
N ASP A 141 20.57 -13.48 18.73
CA ASP A 141 20.55 -12.87 20.07
C ASP A 141 20.24 -11.36 20.04
N ASN A 142 20.41 -10.71 18.89
CA ASN A 142 20.17 -9.27 18.69
C ASN A 142 19.20 -9.01 17.52
N ALA A 143 18.25 -9.90 17.30
CA ALA A 143 17.35 -9.84 16.16
C ALA A 143 16.50 -8.57 16.18
N LEU A 144 15.83 -8.25 17.29
CA LEU A 144 15.06 -7.02 17.46
C LEU A 144 15.87 -5.97 18.19
N MET A 145 15.82 -4.73 17.70
CA MET A 145 16.39 -3.59 18.42
C MET A 145 15.60 -3.32 19.71
N PRO A 146 16.22 -2.84 20.78
CA PRO A 146 15.55 -2.65 22.07
C PRO A 146 14.30 -1.77 22.05
N ASN A 147 14.24 -0.79 21.13
CA ASN A 147 13.12 0.12 20.98
C ASN A 147 11.96 -0.46 20.15
N TRP A 148 12.16 -1.55 19.41
CA TRP A 148 11.18 -2.03 18.42
C TRP A 148 9.83 -2.43 19.05
N LEU A 149 9.85 -3.07 20.24
CA LEU A 149 8.63 -3.45 20.98
C LEU A 149 8.00 -2.28 21.76
N HIS A 150 8.61 -1.09 21.76
CA HIS A 150 8.16 0.05 22.55
C HIS A 150 7.55 1.17 21.70
N LEU A 151 7.89 1.25 20.41
CA LEU A 151 7.40 2.28 19.50
C LEU A 151 7.44 1.81 18.04
N PRO A 152 6.55 2.31 17.17
CA PRO A 152 6.65 2.10 15.73
C PRO A 152 7.90 2.82 15.18
N VAL A 153 8.89 2.05 14.77
CA VAL A 153 10.10 2.60 14.12
C VAL A 153 9.77 2.96 12.68
N GLY A 154 10.21 4.12 12.22
CA GLY A 154 9.99 4.59 10.85
C GLY A 154 11.10 5.50 10.35
N TYR A 155 11.11 5.77 9.05
CA TYR A 155 12.01 6.72 8.42
C TYR A 155 11.26 7.55 7.37
N HIS A 156 11.80 8.71 6.98
CA HIS A 156 11.22 9.54 5.94
C HIS A 156 11.59 8.98 4.56
N GLY A 157 10.57 8.53 3.83
CA GLY A 157 10.67 8.08 2.45
C GLY A 157 10.68 9.27 1.46
N ARG A 158 10.85 8.96 0.18
CA ARG A 158 10.86 9.97 -0.88
C ARG A 158 9.50 10.03 -1.58
N ALA A 159 8.68 11.03 -1.25
CA ALA A 159 7.34 11.20 -1.83
C ALA A 159 7.36 11.38 -3.36
N SER A 160 8.37 12.06 -3.92
CA SER A 160 8.43 12.36 -5.37
C SER A 160 8.70 11.14 -6.26
N SER A 161 9.10 10.00 -5.71
CA SER A 161 9.30 8.73 -6.43
C SER A 161 8.22 7.69 -6.14
N VAL A 162 7.12 8.09 -5.49
CA VAL A 162 5.92 7.27 -5.40
C VAL A 162 5.20 7.33 -6.75
N VAL A 163 4.97 6.16 -7.34
CA VAL A 163 4.40 6.00 -8.69
C VAL A 163 3.18 5.09 -8.67
N VAL A 164 2.32 5.22 -9.67
CA VAL A 164 1.16 4.35 -9.83
C VAL A 164 1.60 2.98 -10.38
N SER A 165 0.88 1.93 -9.98
CA SER A 165 0.96 0.57 -10.53
C SER A 165 1.09 0.56 -12.06
N GLY A 166 1.95 -0.31 -12.60
CA GLY A 166 2.24 -0.42 -14.03
C GLY A 166 3.39 0.48 -14.51
N THR A 167 3.89 1.38 -13.66
CA THR A 167 5.08 2.19 -14.00
C THR A 167 6.33 1.31 -14.02
N PRO A 168 7.15 1.34 -15.08
CA PRO A 168 8.40 0.58 -15.13
C PRO A 168 9.39 1.02 -14.04
N VAL A 169 10.04 0.04 -13.40
CA VAL A 169 10.99 0.26 -12.31
C VAL A 169 12.40 0.20 -12.83
N VAL A 170 13.04 1.35 -13.00
CA VAL A 170 14.41 1.41 -13.50
C VAL A 170 15.36 0.96 -12.39
N ARG A 171 16.20 -0.06 -12.68
CA ARG A 171 17.21 -0.55 -11.73
C ARG A 171 18.12 0.61 -11.29
N PRO A 172 18.26 0.88 -9.98
CA PRO A 172 19.06 1.99 -9.49
C PRO A 172 20.56 1.68 -9.60
N CYS A 173 21.36 2.74 -9.79
CA CYS A 173 22.80 2.70 -9.62
C CYS A 173 23.18 3.38 -8.30
N GLY A 174 24.20 2.84 -7.64
CA GLY A 174 24.70 3.40 -6.39
C GLY A 174 26.08 2.85 -6.03
N GLN A 175 26.57 3.28 -4.89
CA GLN A 175 27.77 2.67 -4.28
C GLN A 175 27.39 1.39 -3.57
N THR A 176 28.18 0.35 -3.79
CA THR A 176 28.07 -0.92 -3.10
C THR A 176 29.45 -1.34 -2.58
N ARG A 177 29.50 -2.17 -1.54
CA ARG A 177 30.73 -2.73 -1.01
C ARG A 177 30.57 -4.23 -0.85
N PRO A 178 30.75 -5.00 -1.95
CA PRO A 178 30.55 -6.44 -1.93
C PRO A 178 31.62 -7.19 -1.10
N ASP A 179 32.81 -6.62 -0.99
CA ASP A 179 33.90 -7.11 -0.16
C ASP A 179 34.29 -6.04 0.88
N ASP A 180 34.13 -6.36 2.16
CA ASP A 180 34.42 -5.44 3.25
C ASP A 180 35.91 -5.07 3.36
N ALA A 181 36.81 -5.85 2.72
CA ALA A 181 38.25 -5.56 2.65
C ALA A 181 38.62 -4.62 1.46
N ALA A 182 37.72 -4.42 0.52
CA ALA A 182 37.95 -3.58 -0.69
C ALA A 182 37.29 -2.21 -0.61
N PRO A 183 37.72 -1.21 -1.41
CA PRO A 183 36.99 0.04 -1.59
C PRO A 183 35.58 -0.21 -2.18
N PRO A 184 34.64 0.74 -1.96
CA PRO A 184 33.34 0.64 -2.59
C PRO A 184 33.46 0.77 -4.13
N VAL A 185 32.49 0.18 -4.82
CA VAL A 185 32.36 0.28 -6.27
C VAL A 185 31.02 0.95 -6.62
N PHE A 186 30.97 1.61 -7.78
CA PHE A 186 29.75 2.23 -8.29
C PHE A 186 29.20 1.43 -9.46
N GLY A 187 27.87 1.25 -9.49
CA GLY A 187 27.21 0.55 -10.59
C GLY A 187 25.74 0.20 -10.29
N PRO A 188 25.09 -0.56 -11.19
CA PRO A 188 23.75 -1.05 -10.98
C PRO A 188 23.65 -1.97 -9.77
N SER A 189 22.56 -1.86 -8.99
CA SER A 189 22.26 -2.78 -7.92
C SER A 189 22.14 -4.21 -8.44
N ARG A 190 22.74 -5.15 -7.75
CA ARG A 190 22.68 -6.60 -8.01
C ARG A 190 21.71 -7.32 -7.06
N GLN A 191 21.13 -6.60 -6.12
CA GLN A 191 20.22 -7.15 -5.11
C GLN A 191 18.94 -6.30 -5.06
N LEU A 192 18.27 -6.16 -6.22
CA LEU A 192 16.97 -5.49 -6.30
C LEU A 192 15.90 -6.39 -5.72
N ASP A 193 15.09 -5.84 -4.83
CA ASP A 193 14.12 -6.54 -4.01
C ASP A 193 12.76 -5.83 -4.03
N ILE A 194 11.74 -6.52 -3.56
CA ILE A 194 10.40 -6.01 -3.24
C ILE A 194 10.23 -5.84 -1.75
N GLU A 195 9.27 -5.04 -1.35
CA GLU A 195 8.67 -5.07 -0.02
C GLU A 195 7.15 -5.00 -0.15
N LEU A 196 6.50 -6.09 0.29
CA LEU A 196 5.05 -6.22 0.37
C LEU A 196 4.52 -5.39 1.53
N GLU A 197 3.72 -4.36 1.25
CA GLU A 197 3.24 -3.43 2.26
C GLU A 197 1.80 -2.98 2.03
N LEU A 198 1.20 -2.40 3.07
CA LEU A 198 0.04 -1.52 3.00
C LEU A 198 0.46 -0.08 3.29
N GLY A 199 -0.17 0.86 2.61
CA GLY A 199 -0.03 2.28 2.90
C GLY A 199 -1.37 2.90 3.28
N VAL A 200 -1.39 3.80 4.25
CA VAL A 200 -2.57 4.58 4.59
C VAL A 200 -2.40 6.02 4.14
N PHE A 201 -3.44 6.58 3.53
CA PHE A 201 -3.50 8.00 3.23
C PHE A 201 -4.10 8.77 4.41
N VAL A 202 -3.42 9.83 4.80
CA VAL A 202 -3.91 10.76 5.81
C VAL A 202 -5.09 11.55 5.25
N GLY A 203 -6.15 11.63 6.03
CA GLY A 203 -7.33 12.46 5.79
C GLY A 203 -7.13 13.89 6.31
N PRO A 204 -7.94 14.38 7.24
CA PRO A 204 -7.67 15.64 7.89
C PRO A 204 -6.32 15.57 8.60
N GLY A 205 -5.48 16.56 8.34
CA GLY A 205 -4.22 16.69 9.07
C GLY A 205 -4.43 17.22 10.49
N ASN A 206 -3.32 17.53 11.16
CA ASN A 206 -3.28 18.22 12.45
C ASN A 206 -2.45 19.50 12.33
N ALA A 207 -2.66 20.44 13.25
CA ALA A 207 -1.85 21.65 13.31
C ALA A 207 -0.45 21.34 13.87
N LEU A 208 0.56 22.12 13.45
CA LEU A 208 1.91 22.00 13.98
C LEU A 208 1.91 22.24 15.50
N GLY A 209 2.52 21.33 16.25
CA GLY A 209 2.56 21.35 17.70
C GLY A 209 1.37 20.64 18.38
N GLU A 210 0.37 20.18 17.64
CA GLU A 210 -0.81 19.51 18.17
C GLU A 210 -0.77 18.00 17.82
N PRO A 211 -0.50 17.10 18.77
CA PRO A 211 -0.51 15.66 18.51
C PRO A 211 -1.94 15.15 18.28
N VAL A 212 -2.06 14.07 17.50
CA VAL A 212 -3.31 13.31 17.37
C VAL A 212 -3.33 12.21 18.44
N ALA A 213 -4.37 12.19 19.27
CA ALA A 213 -4.55 11.16 20.27
C ALA A 213 -4.84 9.79 19.62
N ILE A 214 -4.43 8.71 20.28
CA ILE A 214 -4.58 7.34 19.72
C ILE A 214 -6.06 6.98 19.49
N GLU A 215 -6.97 7.44 20.34
CA GLU A 215 -8.41 7.26 20.20
C GLU A 215 -9.01 7.96 18.99
N ASP A 216 -8.40 9.07 18.53
CA ASP A 216 -8.85 9.89 17.39
C ASP A 216 -8.12 9.51 16.09
N ALA A 217 -7.00 8.77 16.17
CA ALA A 217 -6.12 8.49 15.04
C ALA A 217 -6.85 7.84 13.85
N ARG A 218 -7.87 7.02 14.12
CA ARG A 218 -8.69 6.39 13.06
C ARG A 218 -9.44 7.38 12.20
N ASP A 219 -9.91 8.48 12.76
CA ASP A 219 -10.67 9.50 12.03
C ASP A 219 -9.75 10.36 11.13
N HIS A 220 -8.43 10.23 11.28
CA HIS A 220 -7.42 10.81 10.41
C HIS A 220 -6.98 9.87 9.28
N ILE A 221 -7.43 8.62 9.22
CA ILE A 221 -7.10 7.67 8.16
C ILE A 221 -8.23 7.64 7.13
N PHE A 222 -7.94 8.14 5.91
CA PHE A 222 -8.90 8.15 4.81
C PHE A 222 -9.14 6.75 4.23
N GLY A 223 -8.06 6.03 3.94
CA GLY A 223 -8.14 4.70 3.35
C GLY A 223 -6.77 4.08 3.11
N VAL A 224 -6.79 2.89 2.53
CA VAL A 224 -5.62 2.00 2.42
C VAL A 224 -5.34 1.65 0.96
N VAL A 225 -4.07 1.60 0.59
CA VAL A 225 -3.55 1.15 -0.71
C VAL A 225 -2.55 0.01 -0.52
N LEU A 226 -2.35 -0.81 -1.57
CA LEU A 226 -1.21 -1.70 -1.66
C LEU A 226 0.04 -0.89 -1.99
N VAL A 227 1.18 -1.30 -1.43
CA VAL A 227 2.48 -0.67 -1.65
C VAL A 227 3.52 -1.75 -1.98
N ASN A 228 4.41 -1.44 -2.92
CA ASN A 228 5.67 -2.13 -3.11
C ASN A 228 6.80 -1.11 -2.95
N ASP A 229 7.53 -1.18 -1.82
CA ASP A 229 8.69 -0.32 -1.58
C ASP A 229 9.96 -1.00 -2.12
N TRP A 230 10.25 -0.73 -3.40
CA TRP A 230 11.37 -1.34 -4.11
C TRP A 230 12.70 -1.02 -3.42
N SER A 231 13.53 -2.05 -3.23
CA SER A 231 14.71 -1.95 -2.37
C SER A 231 15.96 -2.45 -3.08
N ALA A 232 17.02 -1.64 -3.07
CA ALA A 232 18.36 -2.05 -3.56
C ALA A 232 19.21 -2.48 -2.37
N ARG A 233 19.19 -3.78 -2.00
CA ARG A 233 19.76 -4.28 -0.73
C ARG A 233 21.26 -4.11 -0.60
N ASP A 234 21.98 -4.23 -1.70
CA ASP A 234 23.45 -4.03 -1.73
C ASP A 234 23.84 -2.56 -1.53
N ILE A 235 23.08 -1.63 -2.09
CA ILE A 235 23.22 -0.19 -1.84
C ILE A 235 22.82 0.10 -0.37
N GLN A 236 21.69 -0.45 0.08
CA GLN A 236 21.19 -0.28 1.46
C GLN A 236 22.22 -0.72 2.48
N LYS A 237 22.83 -1.89 2.31
CA LYS A 237 23.87 -2.43 3.22
C LYS A 237 25.03 -1.44 3.42
N TRP A 238 25.41 -0.71 2.37
CA TRP A 238 26.54 0.21 2.41
C TRP A 238 26.21 1.57 3.03
N GLU A 239 25.01 2.11 2.75
CA GLU A 239 24.71 3.50 3.09
C GLU A 239 23.80 3.72 4.32
N TYR A 240 23.10 2.67 4.83
CA TYR A 240 22.04 2.88 5.82
C TYR A 240 22.53 3.36 7.20
N VAL A 241 23.79 3.18 7.52
CA VAL A 241 24.38 3.67 8.77
C VAL A 241 25.10 5.01 8.51
N PRO A 242 24.87 6.07 9.31
CA PRO A 242 24.17 6.10 10.62
C PRO A 242 22.71 6.58 10.56
N LEU A 243 22.16 7.03 9.40
CA LEU A 243 20.90 7.77 9.35
C LEU A 243 19.70 6.97 8.82
N GLY A 244 19.88 5.71 8.46
CA GLY A 244 18.85 4.87 7.84
C GLY A 244 18.95 4.80 6.31
N PRO A 245 18.04 4.08 5.63
CA PRO A 245 18.08 3.91 4.17
C PRO A 245 17.86 5.24 3.44
N PHE A 246 18.52 5.40 2.28
CA PHE A 246 18.43 6.60 1.46
C PHE A 246 18.29 6.26 -0.03
N LEU A 247 19.40 6.21 -0.80
CA LEU A 247 19.34 5.92 -2.25
C LEU A 247 18.76 4.56 -2.57
N ALA A 248 18.98 3.60 -1.67
CA ALA A 248 18.45 2.24 -1.78
C ALA A 248 16.92 2.16 -1.80
N LYS A 249 16.23 3.21 -1.37
CA LYS A 249 14.77 3.32 -1.27
C LYS A 249 14.19 4.47 -2.09
N SER A 250 14.97 5.52 -2.34
CA SER A 250 14.50 6.77 -2.95
C SER A 250 14.23 6.68 -4.46
N PHE A 251 14.48 5.52 -5.12
CA PHE A 251 14.37 5.41 -6.57
C PHE A 251 12.97 5.05 -7.07
N CYS A 252 12.18 4.31 -6.29
CA CYS A 252 10.81 3.96 -6.67
C CYS A 252 10.03 3.35 -5.49
N THR A 253 8.78 3.77 -5.32
CA THR A 253 7.76 3.11 -4.50
C THR A 253 6.48 3.04 -5.32
N SER A 254 5.96 1.84 -5.59
CA SER A 254 4.75 1.65 -6.39
C SER A 254 3.53 1.48 -5.50
N ILE A 255 2.40 2.12 -5.87
CA ILE A 255 1.13 1.99 -5.13
C ILE A 255 -0.03 1.60 -6.03
N SER A 256 -1.05 0.95 -5.47
CA SER A 256 -2.29 0.68 -6.20
C SER A 256 -3.03 1.99 -6.51
N PRO A 257 -3.74 2.09 -7.66
CA PRO A 257 -4.43 3.31 -8.04
C PRO A 257 -5.73 3.54 -7.28
N TRP A 258 -6.21 2.54 -6.55
CA TRP A 258 -7.47 2.54 -5.83
C TRP A 258 -7.25 2.58 -4.33
N VAL A 259 -7.76 3.61 -3.69
CA VAL A 259 -7.75 3.76 -2.22
C VAL A 259 -9.00 3.11 -1.66
N VAL A 260 -8.86 2.00 -0.95
CA VAL A 260 -9.95 1.33 -0.24
C VAL A 260 -10.29 2.17 1.00
N PRO A 261 -11.52 2.71 1.12
CA PRO A 261 -11.85 3.60 2.24
C PRO A 261 -11.84 2.85 3.57
N ALA A 262 -11.42 3.50 4.64
CA ALA A 262 -11.36 2.90 5.99
C ALA A 262 -12.70 2.31 6.44
N ALA A 263 -13.83 2.90 6.01
CA ALA A 263 -15.18 2.40 6.29
C ALA A 263 -15.45 1.03 5.65
N ALA A 264 -14.90 0.74 4.46
CA ALA A 264 -15.04 -0.56 3.80
C ALA A 264 -14.28 -1.67 4.53
N LEU A 265 -13.27 -1.32 5.30
CA LEU A 265 -12.42 -2.27 6.05
C LEU A 265 -12.93 -2.58 7.46
N ALA A 266 -13.97 -1.91 7.92
CA ALA A 266 -14.51 -2.12 9.26
C ALA A 266 -14.90 -3.59 9.56
N PRO A 267 -15.51 -4.37 8.63
CA PRO A 267 -15.87 -5.77 8.87
C PRO A 267 -14.66 -6.72 9.03
N PHE A 268 -13.48 -6.31 8.61
CA PHE A 268 -12.27 -7.13 8.59
C PHE A 268 -11.30 -6.80 9.73
N ARG A 269 -11.74 -5.97 10.68
CA ARG A 269 -10.95 -5.70 11.88
C ARG A 269 -10.99 -6.88 12.82
N ILE A 270 -9.79 -7.29 13.27
CA ILE A 270 -9.57 -8.42 14.17
C ILE A 270 -8.64 -8.00 15.31
N PRO A 271 -8.60 -8.75 16.44
CA PRO A 271 -7.59 -8.55 17.46
C PRO A 271 -6.18 -8.63 16.87
N GLY A 272 -5.31 -7.73 17.28
CA GLY A 272 -3.89 -7.74 16.91
C GLY A 272 -3.07 -8.71 17.77
N GLU A 273 -1.78 -8.87 17.43
CA GLU A 273 -0.83 -9.58 18.29
C GLU A 273 -0.82 -8.91 19.67
N PRO A 274 -0.98 -9.64 20.79
CA PRO A 274 -1.09 -9.01 22.11
C PRO A 274 0.14 -8.16 22.46
N GLN A 275 -0.10 -6.93 22.90
CA GLN A 275 0.94 -5.98 23.33
C GLN A 275 0.93 -5.87 24.87
N ASP A 276 1.13 -6.99 25.56
CA ASP A 276 1.12 -7.09 27.01
C ASP A 276 1.96 -8.26 27.53
N ALA A 277 2.08 -8.33 28.84
CA ALA A 277 2.87 -9.35 29.54
C ALA A 277 2.35 -10.79 29.33
N THR A 278 1.09 -11.01 28.93
CA THR A 278 0.54 -12.36 28.69
C THR A 278 1.18 -13.01 27.47
N ALA A 279 1.62 -12.20 26.50
CA ALA A 279 2.39 -12.64 25.33
C ALA A 279 3.91 -12.41 25.49
N GLY A 280 4.35 -12.01 26.68
CA GLY A 280 5.76 -11.68 26.92
C GLY A 280 6.21 -10.36 26.28
N ASN A 281 5.27 -9.51 25.91
CA ASN A 281 5.51 -8.19 25.33
C ASN A 281 5.42 -7.07 26.35
N PRO A 282 6.16 -5.96 26.21
CA PRO A 282 5.92 -4.78 27.02
C PRO A 282 4.58 -4.13 26.67
N GLU A 283 3.89 -3.58 27.68
CA GLU A 283 2.73 -2.73 27.41
C GLU A 283 3.17 -1.42 26.73
N PRO A 284 2.46 -0.97 25.67
CA PRO A 284 2.70 0.32 25.07
C PRO A 284 2.49 1.46 26.10
N LEU A 285 3.27 2.52 25.96
CA LEU A 285 3.05 3.74 26.73
C LEU A 285 1.65 4.32 26.42
N PRO A 286 1.05 5.11 27.33
CA PRO A 286 -0.34 5.57 27.22
C PRO A 286 -0.74 6.14 25.85
N TYR A 287 0.15 6.91 25.20
CA TYR A 287 -0.12 7.53 23.91
C TYR A 287 -0.19 6.54 22.72
N LEU A 288 0.23 5.28 22.92
CA LEU A 288 0.16 4.19 21.93
C LEU A 288 -0.81 3.07 22.36
N ARG A 289 -1.43 3.17 23.53
CA ARG A 289 -2.33 2.12 24.03
C ARG A 289 -3.65 2.19 23.31
N GLN A 290 -3.79 1.34 22.30
CA GLN A 290 -4.98 1.27 21.45
C GLN A 290 -5.92 0.16 21.92
N ALA A 291 -7.24 0.43 21.87
CA ALA A 291 -8.27 -0.57 22.10
C ALA A 291 -8.40 -1.53 20.91
N GLU A 292 -8.74 -2.80 21.18
CA GLU A 292 -9.06 -3.79 20.14
C GLU A 292 -10.45 -3.55 19.51
N PRO A 293 -10.67 -3.96 18.24
CA PRO A 293 -9.72 -4.62 17.32
C PRO A 293 -8.81 -3.62 16.60
N ARG A 294 -7.50 -3.91 16.50
CA ARG A 294 -6.50 -3.01 15.91
C ARG A 294 -5.80 -3.56 14.66
N ALA A 295 -5.93 -4.85 14.36
CA ALA A 295 -5.39 -5.46 13.15
C ALA A 295 -6.44 -5.57 12.04
N LEU A 296 -6.00 -5.84 10.82
CA LEU A 296 -6.83 -6.09 9.65
C LEU A 296 -6.57 -7.51 9.12
N ASP A 297 -7.64 -8.22 8.78
CA ASP A 297 -7.56 -9.50 8.05
C ASP A 297 -7.64 -9.22 6.55
N VAL A 298 -6.47 -8.97 5.94
CA VAL A 298 -6.32 -8.76 4.49
C VAL A 298 -5.30 -9.75 3.98
N ARG A 299 -5.72 -10.70 3.16
CA ARG A 299 -4.81 -11.60 2.45
C ARG A 299 -4.02 -10.81 1.41
N LEU A 300 -2.72 -11.06 1.35
CA LEU A 300 -1.78 -10.38 0.47
C LEU A 300 -0.97 -11.43 -0.29
N ASP A 301 -1.09 -11.44 -1.60
CA ASP A 301 -0.38 -12.37 -2.48
C ASP A 301 0.66 -11.60 -3.31
N VAL A 302 1.88 -12.16 -3.41
CA VAL A 302 2.93 -11.67 -4.29
C VAL A 302 3.17 -12.69 -5.38
N ARG A 303 3.05 -12.27 -6.62
CA ARG A 303 3.33 -13.09 -7.80
C ARG A 303 4.49 -12.52 -8.60
N LEU A 304 5.28 -13.43 -9.19
CA LEU A 304 6.43 -13.12 -10.03
C LEU A 304 6.30 -13.83 -11.38
N ASP A 305 6.58 -13.13 -12.44
CA ASP A 305 6.90 -13.74 -13.74
C ASP A 305 8.17 -13.12 -14.33
N THR A 306 8.91 -13.93 -15.07
CA THR A 306 10.10 -13.50 -15.79
C THR A 306 9.78 -13.22 -17.27
N ALA A 307 10.69 -12.53 -17.94
CA ALA A 307 10.57 -12.34 -19.39
C ALA A 307 10.48 -13.69 -20.16
N ALA A 308 11.21 -14.71 -19.69
CA ALA A 308 11.16 -16.06 -20.30
C ALA A 308 9.82 -16.76 -20.01
N MET A 309 9.27 -16.65 -18.82
CA MET A 309 7.93 -17.18 -18.49
C MET A 309 6.86 -16.58 -19.38
N ARG A 310 6.84 -15.24 -19.52
CA ARG A 310 5.87 -14.55 -20.41
C ARG A 310 6.04 -14.97 -21.87
N ALA A 311 7.26 -15.06 -22.37
CA ALA A 311 7.54 -15.52 -23.73
C ALA A 311 7.10 -16.97 -23.97
N GLY A 312 7.19 -17.83 -22.95
CA GLY A 312 6.73 -19.22 -22.95
C GLY A 312 5.23 -19.41 -22.69
N GLY A 313 4.47 -18.33 -22.37
CA GLY A 313 3.05 -18.40 -22.01
C GLY A 313 2.79 -19.04 -20.64
N ALA A 314 3.78 -19.05 -19.76
CA ALA A 314 3.64 -19.56 -18.40
C ALA A 314 2.96 -18.50 -17.49
N GLU A 315 2.09 -18.97 -16.60
CA GLU A 315 1.45 -18.11 -15.60
C GLU A 315 2.45 -17.60 -14.56
N PRO A 316 2.20 -16.39 -13.97
CA PRO A 316 2.97 -15.90 -12.85
C PRO A 316 2.93 -16.87 -11.67
N VAL A 317 4.05 -17.05 -10.99
CA VAL A 317 4.16 -17.92 -9.81
C VAL A 317 3.96 -17.11 -8.54
N THR A 318 3.16 -17.62 -7.59
CA THR A 318 3.05 -17.03 -6.26
C THR A 318 4.29 -17.32 -5.46
N VAL A 319 4.99 -16.27 -5.05
CA VAL A 319 6.22 -16.35 -4.24
C VAL A 319 5.99 -16.01 -2.77
N SER A 320 4.86 -15.39 -2.45
CA SER A 320 4.46 -15.13 -1.06
C SER A 320 2.94 -15.07 -0.92
N ARG A 321 2.44 -15.57 0.22
CA ARG A 321 1.04 -15.45 0.70
C ARG A 321 1.05 -14.95 2.12
N SER A 322 1.03 -13.66 2.30
CA SER A 322 1.05 -12.99 3.59
C SER A 322 -0.34 -12.49 4.00
N ASN A 323 -0.41 -11.79 5.12
CA ASN A 323 -1.63 -11.19 5.62
C ASN A 323 -1.32 -9.96 6.48
N ALA A 324 -2.10 -8.89 6.34
CA ALA A 324 -1.94 -7.66 7.11
C ALA A 324 -2.07 -7.85 8.64
N ARG A 325 -2.65 -8.96 9.11
CA ARG A 325 -2.71 -9.34 10.53
C ARG A 325 -1.37 -9.47 11.21
N TYR A 326 -0.29 -9.68 10.41
CA TYR A 326 1.08 -9.80 10.91
C TYR A 326 1.74 -8.46 11.24
N LEU A 327 1.02 -7.35 11.13
CA LEU A 327 1.47 -6.06 11.62
C LEU A 327 1.29 -5.99 13.14
N TYR A 328 2.40 -5.87 13.86
CA TYR A 328 2.41 -5.67 15.31
C TYR A 328 1.94 -4.26 15.68
N TRP A 329 2.44 -3.24 14.97
CA TRP A 329 2.01 -1.84 15.12
C TRP A 329 0.92 -1.52 14.10
N SER A 330 -0.22 -1.05 14.58
CA SER A 330 -1.34 -0.64 13.73
C SER A 330 -1.08 0.71 13.04
N ALA A 331 -1.84 1.02 11.99
CA ALA A 331 -1.78 2.32 11.32
C ALA A 331 -2.14 3.48 12.26
N GLU A 332 -3.10 3.27 13.18
CA GLU A 332 -3.46 4.25 14.20
C GLU A 332 -2.29 4.51 15.16
N GLN A 333 -1.55 3.47 15.58
CA GLN A 333 -0.36 3.62 16.42
C GLN A 333 0.78 4.33 15.67
N GLN A 334 0.96 4.03 14.39
CA GLN A 334 1.93 4.74 13.53
C GLN A 334 1.61 6.24 13.46
N LEU A 335 0.34 6.59 13.21
CA LEU A 335 -0.11 7.98 13.11
C LEU A 335 0.03 8.73 14.45
N ALA A 336 -0.40 8.12 15.55
CA ALA A 336 -0.24 8.71 16.88
C ALA A 336 1.23 8.93 17.22
N HIS A 337 2.12 7.96 16.92
CA HIS A 337 3.55 8.11 17.14
C HIS A 337 4.17 9.20 16.28
N HIS A 338 3.75 9.30 15.02
CA HIS A 338 4.26 10.29 14.08
C HIS A 338 3.97 11.72 14.54
N THR A 339 2.81 11.94 15.20
CA THR A 339 2.36 13.27 15.60
C THR A 339 2.67 13.63 17.05
N VAL A 340 3.05 12.67 17.91
CA VAL A 340 3.22 12.90 19.36
C VAL A 340 4.25 13.98 19.72
N ALA A 341 5.26 14.18 18.87
CA ALA A 341 6.26 15.24 19.02
C ALA A 341 5.80 16.60 18.45
N GLY A 342 4.54 16.71 17.97
CA GLY A 342 3.99 17.92 17.38
C GLY A 342 4.19 18.05 15.86
N CYS A 343 4.61 16.97 15.18
CA CYS A 343 4.66 16.96 13.72
C CYS A 343 3.24 17.10 13.14
N ASN A 344 3.07 17.96 12.16
CA ASN A 344 1.81 18.08 11.43
C ASN A 344 1.79 17.15 10.21
N LEU A 345 0.73 16.37 10.09
CA LEU A 345 0.38 15.63 8.88
C LEU A 345 -0.58 16.45 8.02
N ARG A 346 -0.59 16.17 6.72
CA ARG A 346 -1.43 16.87 5.73
C ARG A 346 -2.30 15.89 4.96
N PRO A 347 -3.47 16.32 4.47
CA PRO A 347 -4.30 15.48 3.61
C PRO A 347 -3.51 14.96 2.41
N GLY A 348 -3.48 13.62 2.26
CA GLY A 348 -2.75 12.96 1.18
C GLY A 348 -1.31 12.56 1.52
N ASP A 349 -0.79 12.84 2.71
CA ASP A 349 0.44 12.23 3.20
C ASP A 349 0.26 10.70 3.27
N LEU A 350 1.33 9.97 2.94
CA LEU A 350 1.33 8.50 2.89
C LEU A 350 2.15 7.93 4.06
N LEU A 351 1.55 7.02 4.82
CA LEU A 351 2.22 6.25 5.86
C LEU A 351 2.21 4.77 5.43
N ALA A 352 3.37 4.20 5.09
CA ALA A 352 3.48 2.79 4.75
C ALA A 352 3.84 1.95 5.98
N SER A 353 3.41 0.69 5.97
CA SER A 353 3.49 -0.20 7.12
C SER A 353 4.88 -0.75 7.40
N GLY A 354 5.78 -0.67 6.42
CA GLY A 354 6.93 -1.57 6.36
C GLY A 354 6.52 -2.96 5.88
N THR A 355 7.50 -3.73 5.44
CA THR A 355 7.31 -5.08 4.88
C THR A 355 6.46 -5.97 5.77
N ILE A 356 5.45 -6.64 5.20
CA ILE A 356 4.52 -7.52 5.91
C ILE A 356 4.93 -8.98 5.69
N SER A 357 5.61 -9.56 6.68
CA SER A 357 5.97 -10.97 6.71
C SER A 357 5.23 -11.71 7.81
N GLY A 358 4.79 -12.93 7.51
CA GLY A 358 4.20 -13.84 8.48
C GLY A 358 5.20 -14.81 9.08
N GLU A 359 4.69 -15.83 9.79
CA GLU A 359 5.49 -16.76 10.56
C GLU A 359 6.16 -17.87 9.73
N THR A 360 5.63 -18.15 8.53
CA THR A 360 6.07 -19.22 7.64
C THR A 360 6.84 -18.68 6.44
N GLU A 361 7.75 -19.47 5.86
CA GLU A 361 8.61 -19.03 4.75
C GLU A 361 7.82 -18.61 3.50
N ASP A 362 6.64 -19.18 3.28
CA ASP A 362 5.75 -18.83 2.17
C ASP A 362 4.94 -17.53 2.42
N SER A 363 5.10 -16.90 3.60
CA SER A 363 4.46 -15.64 3.97
C SER A 363 5.44 -14.47 4.14
N PHE A 364 6.69 -14.64 3.72
CA PHE A 364 7.69 -13.57 3.77
C PHE A 364 7.43 -12.49 2.72
N GLY A 365 7.51 -11.22 3.12
CA GLY A 365 7.16 -10.08 2.28
C GLY A 365 8.30 -9.51 1.42
N SER A 366 9.49 -10.09 1.45
CA SER A 366 10.64 -9.63 0.66
C SER A 366 11.49 -10.79 0.13
N PHE A 367 12.17 -10.59 -1.01
CA PHE A 367 13.13 -11.59 -1.52
C PHE A 367 14.35 -11.74 -0.60
N LEU A 368 14.73 -10.70 0.13
CA LEU A 368 15.75 -10.77 1.15
C LEU A 368 15.45 -11.90 2.14
N GLU A 369 14.17 -12.08 2.53
CA GLU A 369 13.71 -13.15 3.41
C GLU A 369 13.47 -14.46 2.65
N ILE A 370 12.71 -14.44 1.56
CA ILE A 370 12.33 -15.60 0.74
C ILE A 370 13.59 -16.36 0.28
N ALA A 371 14.57 -15.63 -0.27
CA ALA A 371 15.83 -16.21 -0.71
C ALA A 371 16.90 -16.26 0.38
N TRP A 372 16.58 -15.87 1.62
CA TRP A 372 17.46 -15.81 2.78
C TRP A 372 18.83 -15.20 2.44
N ARG A 373 18.82 -13.89 2.09
CA ARG A 373 20.00 -13.16 1.59
C ARG A 373 20.63 -13.77 0.33
N GLY A 374 19.83 -14.42 -0.51
CA GLY A 374 20.29 -15.06 -1.73
C GLY A 374 20.99 -16.41 -1.53
N THR A 375 20.94 -17.00 -0.32
CA THR A 375 21.52 -18.34 -0.06
C THR A 375 20.59 -19.47 -0.48
N ARG A 376 19.29 -19.21 -0.62
CA ARG A 376 18.23 -20.15 -1.01
C ARG A 376 17.53 -19.62 -2.26
N PRO A 377 18.00 -19.93 -3.47
CA PRO A 377 17.36 -19.42 -4.69
C PRO A 377 15.96 -19.99 -4.85
N VAL A 378 15.06 -19.16 -5.38
CA VAL A 378 13.69 -19.53 -5.73
C VAL A 378 13.70 -20.14 -7.13
N ALA A 379 13.34 -21.42 -7.26
CA ALA A 379 13.18 -22.09 -8.54
C ALA A 379 11.87 -21.67 -9.24
N LEU A 380 11.94 -21.34 -10.52
CA LEU A 380 10.81 -20.91 -11.33
C LEU A 380 10.42 -21.97 -12.38
N PRO A 381 9.17 -22.01 -12.84
CA PRO A 381 8.70 -23.00 -13.82
C PRO A 381 9.44 -22.96 -15.17
N SER A 382 10.05 -21.83 -15.50
CA SER A 382 10.92 -21.69 -16.69
C SER A 382 12.27 -22.41 -16.60
N GLY A 383 12.60 -22.95 -15.39
CA GLY A 383 13.93 -23.49 -15.09
C GLY A 383 14.95 -22.44 -14.64
N GLU A 384 14.54 -21.17 -14.61
CA GLU A 384 15.34 -20.09 -14.01
C GLU A 384 15.30 -20.14 -12.49
N GLU A 385 16.27 -19.50 -11.85
CA GLU A 385 16.30 -19.30 -10.41
C GLU A 385 16.38 -17.80 -10.09
N ARG A 386 15.79 -17.37 -8.98
CA ARG A 386 15.92 -15.99 -8.49
C ARG A 386 16.41 -15.96 -7.04
N ARG A 387 17.43 -15.15 -6.81
CA ARG A 387 17.93 -14.76 -5.49
C ARG A 387 17.45 -13.35 -5.14
N PHE A 388 17.40 -12.52 -6.14
CA PHE A 388 16.88 -11.17 -6.20
C PHE A 388 16.30 -10.95 -7.59
N LEU A 389 15.62 -9.81 -7.81
CA LEU A 389 14.98 -9.52 -9.09
C LEU A 389 16.01 -9.19 -10.19
N GLU A 390 15.75 -9.69 -11.37
CA GLU A 390 16.53 -9.42 -12.58
C GLU A 390 15.78 -8.49 -13.56
N ASP A 391 16.48 -7.94 -14.54
CA ASP A 391 15.87 -7.09 -15.56
C ASP A 391 14.86 -7.88 -16.37
N GLY A 392 13.68 -7.33 -16.56
CA GLY A 392 12.55 -7.99 -17.21
C GLY A 392 11.63 -8.78 -16.26
N ASP A 393 11.98 -8.97 -15.00
CA ASP A 393 11.07 -9.58 -14.03
C ASP A 393 9.90 -8.63 -13.76
N ARG A 394 8.68 -9.18 -13.68
CA ARG A 394 7.48 -8.46 -13.27
C ARG A 394 6.97 -9.02 -11.96
N VAL A 395 6.70 -8.13 -11.03
CA VAL A 395 6.08 -8.44 -9.73
C VAL A 395 4.66 -7.89 -9.73
N VAL A 396 3.72 -8.68 -9.22
CA VAL A 396 2.32 -8.30 -9.02
C VAL A 396 1.95 -8.60 -7.58
N ILE A 397 1.52 -7.57 -6.85
CA ILE A 397 0.97 -7.67 -5.50
C ILE A 397 -0.54 -7.50 -5.58
N GLU A 398 -1.27 -8.37 -4.91
CA GLU A 398 -2.73 -8.34 -4.79
C GLU A 398 -3.15 -8.39 -3.32
N GLY A 399 -4.29 -7.77 -3.02
CA GLY A 399 -4.86 -7.78 -1.69
C GLY A 399 -6.37 -7.99 -1.72
N VAL A 400 -6.88 -8.82 -0.82
CA VAL A 400 -8.31 -9.04 -0.65
C VAL A 400 -8.66 -9.30 0.81
N ALA A 401 -9.76 -8.70 1.25
CA ALA A 401 -10.37 -8.95 2.56
C ALA A 401 -11.72 -9.64 2.38
N GLU A 402 -11.95 -10.74 3.11
CA GLU A 402 -13.18 -11.55 3.00
C GLU A 402 -13.69 -11.93 4.40
N ALA A 403 -14.92 -11.53 4.72
CA ALA A 403 -15.59 -11.91 5.95
C ALA A 403 -17.11 -11.77 5.82
N GLY A 404 -17.86 -12.71 6.40
CA GLY A 404 -19.32 -12.61 6.49
C GLY A 404 -20.06 -12.46 5.17
N GLY A 405 -19.51 -12.97 4.05
CA GLY A 405 -20.07 -12.83 2.72
C GLY A 405 -19.77 -11.49 2.04
N VAL A 406 -18.94 -10.65 2.65
CA VAL A 406 -18.41 -9.40 2.08
C VAL A 406 -17.01 -9.66 1.57
N CYS A 407 -16.71 -9.18 0.36
CA CYS A 407 -15.38 -9.21 -0.26
C CYS A 407 -14.97 -7.79 -0.66
N VAL A 408 -13.75 -7.39 -0.30
CA VAL A 408 -13.15 -6.09 -0.62
C VAL A 408 -11.78 -6.30 -1.26
N GLY A 409 -11.66 -5.94 -2.54
CA GLY A 409 -10.43 -6.00 -3.31
C GLY A 409 -9.66 -4.67 -3.26
N PHE A 410 -8.33 -4.78 -3.25
CA PHE A 410 -7.43 -3.61 -3.25
C PHE A 410 -6.89 -3.26 -4.65
N GLY A 411 -7.25 -4.04 -5.66
CA GLY A 411 -6.62 -3.97 -6.98
C GLY A 411 -5.24 -4.60 -6.97
N THR A 412 -4.38 -4.12 -7.86
CA THR A 412 -3.02 -4.64 -8.03
C THR A 412 -1.98 -3.53 -7.93
N VAL A 413 -0.81 -3.88 -7.40
CA VAL A 413 0.43 -3.14 -7.61
C VAL A 413 1.34 -4.00 -8.46
N GLU A 414 1.66 -3.54 -9.66
CA GLU A 414 2.60 -4.21 -10.52
C GLU A 414 3.74 -3.30 -10.96
N GLY A 415 4.89 -3.88 -11.22
CA GLY A 415 6.05 -3.21 -11.77
C GLY A 415 6.95 -4.20 -12.50
N THR A 416 7.45 -3.79 -13.67
CA THR A 416 8.45 -4.53 -14.43
C THR A 416 9.80 -3.86 -14.28
N VAL A 417 10.83 -4.64 -13.90
CA VAL A 417 12.20 -4.16 -13.74
C VAL A 417 12.78 -3.83 -15.13
N ALA A 418 13.14 -2.57 -15.30
CA ALA A 418 13.86 -2.10 -16.49
C ALA A 418 15.38 -2.02 -16.19
N PRO A 419 16.23 -2.22 -17.22
CA PRO A 419 17.67 -2.09 -17.07
C PRO A 419 18.09 -0.73 -16.51
N ALA A 420 19.20 -0.72 -15.77
CA ALA A 420 19.81 0.53 -15.31
C ALA A 420 20.17 1.42 -16.49
N ARG A 421 20.00 2.74 -16.31
CA ARG A 421 20.45 3.71 -17.30
C ARG A 421 21.97 3.84 -17.25
N ALA A 422 22.59 4.02 -18.43
CA ALA A 422 24.01 4.39 -18.48
C ALA A 422 24.20 5.78 -17.83
N ILE A 423 25.24 5.89 -17.03
CA ILE A 423 25.64 7.12 -16.33
C ILE A 423 27.00 7.56 -16.86
#